data_7e8957cd8be8c0878e3927da6a8c0969
#
_entry.id   7e8957cd8be8c0878e3927da6a8c0969
#
_cell.length_a   1.000
_cell.length_b   1.000
_cell.length_c   1.000
_cell.angle_alpha   90.00
_cell.angle_beta   90.00
_cell.angle_gamma   90.00
#
_symmetry.space_group_name_H-M   'P 1'
#
loop_
_entity.id
_entity.type
_entity.pdbx_description
1 polymer ?
#
loop_
_entity_poly.entity_id
_entity_poly.type
_entity_poly.pdbx_seq_one_letter_code
_entity_poly.pdbx_strand_id
1 'polypeptide(L)'
;YGLVGSEMCIRDRDGIVLQIYKNYSGIEVRGNELIVKAGTLLSSTSRAALNEELTGFEFAGGIPGTFGGAVVMNAGAYGGEMVQVLKEVTVLTKEGEIKTLKAEELELGYRTSNVLKNEYVVLEGVIALKKGNKEEIKAKMDEYALARKTKQPLEYPSAGSTFKRPEGYFAGKLIQDAGLKGYQVGDAQVSEKHSGFVINRGNATASDVMQLISDVKDKVKEQFGVTMEPEVKRVGRF
;
A
#
# COMPACT_ATOMS: atom_id res chain seq x y z
N TYR A 1 -12.29 -10.55 -12.12
CA TYR A 1 -11.33 -9.45 -12.02
C TYR A 1 -10.31 -9.81 -10.95
N GLY A 2 -9.04 -9.85 -11.35
CA GLY A 2 -7.93 -10.04 -10.43
C GLY A 2 -7.83 -8.86 -9.48
N LEU A 3 -8.02 -9.11 -8.21
CA LEU A 3 -8.01 -8.10 -7.15
C LEU A 3 -6.56 -7.79 -6.79
N VAL A 4 -6.08 -6.66 -7.23
CA VAL A 4 -4.80 -6.10 -6.78
C VAL A 4 -5.10 -5.06 -5.71
N GLY A 5 -4.75 -5.37 -4.47
CA GLY A 5 -4.91 -4.50 -3.30
C GLY A 5 -6.36 -4.41 -2.80
N SER A 6 -6.56 -4.60 -1.52
CA SER A 6 -7.74 -4.29 -0.68
C SER A 6 -9.17 -4.63 -1.17
N GLU A 7 -9.37 -5.26 -2.34
CA GLU A 7 -10.69 -5.60 -2.85
C GLU A 7 -11.17 -7.02 -2.49
N MET A 8 -10.42 -7.78 -1.70
CA MET A 8 -10.80 -9.15 -1.33
C MET A 8 -12.13 -9.27 -0.56
N CYS A 9 -12.72 -8.15 -0.17
CA CYS A 9 -13.90 -8.12 0.70
C CYS A 9 -15.04 -7.26 0.16
N ILE A 10 -15.15 -7.02 -1.14
CA ILE A 10 -16.31 -6.34 -1.73
C ILE A 10 -17.35 -7.41 -2.09
N ARG A 11 -18.21 -7.71 -1.15
CA ARG A 11 -19.49 -8.37 -1.41
C ARG A 11 -20.60 -7.52 -0.80
N ASP A 12 -21.67 -7.29 -1.57
CA ASP A 12 -22.93 -6.71 -1.12
C ASP A 12 -22.80 -5.32 -0.47
N ARG A 13 -22.24 -4.36 -1.24
CA ARG A 13 -22.23 -2.96 -0.84
C ARG A 13 -23.40 -2.22 -1.46
N ASP A 14 -24.22 -1.57 -0.62
CA ASP A 14 -25.17 -0.58 -1.08
C ASP A 14 -24.42 0.69 -1.48
N GLY A 15 -24.57 1.13 -2.74
CA GLY A 15 -23.99 2.36 -3.23
C GLY A 15 -23.09 2.19 -4.46
N ILE A 16 -22.51 3.30 -4.89
CA ILE A 16 -21.63 3.38 -6.06
C ILE A 16 -20.18 3.32 -5.58
N VAL A 17 -19.38 2.44 -6.18
CA VAL A 17 -17.93 2.38 -5.99
C VAL A 17 -17.25 3.03 -7.19
N LEU A 18 -16.55 4.14 -6.97
CA LEU A 18 -15.76 4.83 -8.00
C LEU A 18 -14.30 4.40 -7.88
N GLN A 19 -13.79 3.73 -8.91
CA GLN A 19 -12.38 3.38 -9.00
C GLN A 19 -11.62 4.45 -9.81
N ILE A 20 -10.73 5.19 -9.14
CA ILE A 20 -9.82 6.14 -9.80
C ILE A 20 -8.62 5.35 -10.29
N TYR A 21 -8.61 5.03 -11.61
CA TYR A 21 -7.60 4.19 -12.23
C TYR A 21 -7.28 4.68 -13.66
N LYS A 22 -7.20 3.79 -14.64
CA LYS A 22 -6.73 4.03 -16.02
C LYS A 22 -7.31 5.28 -16.69
N ASN A 23 -8.59 5.56 -16.50
CA ASN A 23 -9.26 6.70 -17.14
C ASN A 23 -8.87 8.05 -16.51
N TYR A 24 -8.22 8.02 -15.36
CA TYR A 24 -7.70 9.22 -14.67
C TYR A 24 -6.21 9.04 -14.34
N SER A 25 -5.43 8.69 -15.35
CA SER A 25 -3.98 8.48 -15.26
C SER A 25 -3.23 9.42 -16.20
N GLY A 26 -1.99 9.73 -15.84
CA GLY A 26 -1.09 10.57 -16.64
C GLY A 26 0.08 11.05 -15.81
N ILE A 27 1.20 11.29 -16.48
CA ILE A 27 2.42 11.85 -15.89
C ILE A 27 2.89 12.96 -16.80
N GLU A 28 3.15 14.13 -16.23
CA GLU A 28 3.84 15.24 -16.89
C GLU A 28 5.18 15.46 -16.18
N VAL A 29 6.25 15.63 -16.97
CA VAL A 29 7.60 15.87 -16.44
C VAL A 29 7.93 17.35 -16.59
N ARG A 30 8.36 17.98 -15.50
CA ARG A 30 8.83 19.39 -15.47
C ARG A 30 10.17 19.48 -14.75
N GLY A 31 11.24 19.31 -15.48
CA GLY A 31 12.59 19.31 -14.91
C GLY A 31 12.78 18.12 -13.96
N ASN A 32 12.92 18.40 -12.68
CA ASN A 32 13.08 17.38 -11.64
C ASN A 32 11.75 17.01 -10.94
N GLU A 33 10.62 17.53 -11.44
CA GLU A 33 9.29 17.28 -10.87
C GLU A 33 8.47 16.41 -11.81
N LEU A 34 7.71 15.49 -11.22
CA LEU A 34 6.68 14.72 -11.91
C LEU A 34 5.32 15.15 -11.36
N ILE A 35 4.43 15.59 -12.25
CA ILE A 35 3.01 15.83 -11.95
C ILE A 35 2.28 14.56 -12.30
N VAL A 36 1.64 13.93 -11.32
CA VAL A 36 1.10 12.57 -11.45
C VAL A 36 -0.37 12.54 -11.09
N LYS A 37 -1.23 12.13 -12.03
CA LYS A 37 -2.66 11.94 -11.77
C LYS A 37 -2.92 10.75 -10.85
N ALA A 38 -3.92 10.87 -9.99
CA ALA A 38 -4.19 9.93 -8.90
C ALA A 38 -4.36 8.47 -9.34
N GLY A 39 -4.91 8.20 -10.52
CA GLY A 39 -5.10 6.86 -11.06
C GLY A 39 -3.86 6.22 -11.70
N THR A 40 -2.74 6.93 -11.74
CA THR A 40 -1.49 6.42 -12.31
C THR A 40 -0.87 5.37 -11.40
N LEU A 41 -0.43 4.25 -11.96
CA LEU A 41 0.27 3.21 -11.19
C LEU A 41 1.62 3.72 -10.68
N LEU A 42 1.99 3.34 -9.47
CA LEU A 42 3.30 3.66 -8.88
C LEU A 42 4.44 3.08 -9.71
N SER A 43 4.26 1.88 -10.28
CA SER A 43 5.24 1.27 -11.18
C SER A 43 5.47 2.10 -12.47
N SER A 44 4.41 2.73 -12.99
CA SER A 44 4.52 3.62 -14.16
C SER A 44 5.22 4.91 -13.80
N THR A 45 4.92 5.47 -12.62
CA THR A 45 5.57 6.68 -12.10
C THR A 45 7.07 6.45 -11.85
N SER A 46 7.42 5.32 -11.22
CA SER A 46 8.81 4.95 -10.98
C SER A 46 9.59 4.73 -12.29
N ARG A 47 8.95 4.14 -13.30
CA ARG A 47 9.55 3.98 -14.64
C ARG A 47 9.74 5.33 -15.34
N ALA A 48 8.80 6.26 -15.21
CA ALA A 48 8.95 7.61 -15.75
C ALA A 48 10.13 8.33 -15.09
N ALA A 49 10.27 8.25 -13.76
CA ALA A 49 11.42 8.80 -13.04
C ALA A 49 12.75 8.22 -13.54
N LEU A 50 12.83 6.88 -13.72
CA LEU A 50 14.02 6.22 -14.29
C LEU A 50 14.36 6.73 -15.69
N ASN A 51 13.36 6.91 -16.58
CA ASN A 51 13.58 7.37 -17.94
C ASN A 51 14.14 8.78 -17.99
N GLU A 52 13.77 9.61 -17.03
CA GLU A 52 14.23 11.00 -16.87
C GLU A 52 15.50 11.11 -15.98
N GLU A 53 16.10 9.98 -15.61
CA GLU A 53 17.28 9.93 -14.73
C GLU A 53 17.05 10.63 -13.38
N LEU A 54 15.86 10.44 -12.81
CA LEU A 54 15.44 11.02 -11.54
C LEU A 54 15.45 9.95 -10.44
N THR A 55 16.30 10.15 -9.42
CA THR A 55 16.43 9.28 -8.24
C THR A 55 15.55 9.75 -7.09
N GLY A 56 15.17 8.83 -6.19
CA GLY A 56 14.39 9.07 -4.98
C GLY A 56 13.03 8.41 -4.99
N PHE A 57 12.59 7.81 -6.11
CA PHE A 57 11.28 7.12 -6.21
C PHE A 57 11.40 5.61 -6.50
N GLU A 58 12.58 5.03 -6.36
CA GLU A 58 12.85 3.60 -6.63
C GLU A 58 12.06 2.68 -5.71
N PHE A 59 11.83 3.09 -4.46
CA PHE A 59 11.08 2.34 -3.45
C PHE A 59 9.64 2.03 -3.88
N ALA A 60 9.05 2.90 -4.69
CA ALA A 60 7.64 2.84 -5.08
C ALA A 60 7.37 1.86 -6.24
N GLY A 61 8.39 1.53 -7.04
CA GLY A 61 8.21 0.75 -8.28
C GLY A 61 7.59 -0.63 -8.12
N GLY A 62 7.74 -1.24 -6.95
CA GLY A 62 7.14 -2.54 -6.63
C GLY A 62 5.91 -2.48 -5.71
N ILE A 63 5.50 -1.31 -5.24
CA ILE A 63 4.28 -1.18 -4.43
C ILE A 63 3.06 -1.30 -5.36
N PRO A 64 2.16 -2.28 -5.15
CA PRO A 64 0.94 -2.36 -5.94
C PRO A 64 -0.02 -1.25 -5.54
N GLY A 65 -0.50 -0.50 -6.52
CA GLY A 65 -1.47 0.58 -6.28
C GLY A 65 -1.26 1.80 -7.16
N THR A 66 -2.14 2.77 -6.96
CA THR A 66 -2.13 4.04 -7.68
C THR A 66 -1.46 5.14 -6.87
N PHE A 67 -1.05 6.20 -7.54
CA PHE A 67 -0.43 7.37 -6.92
C PHE A 67 -1.33 8.00 -5.84
N GLY A 68 -2.63 8.18 -6.14
CA GLY A 68 -3.57 8.74 -5.16
C GLY A 68 -3.68 7.90 -3.89
N GLY A 69 -3.76 6.57 -4.01
CA GLY A 69 -3.75 5.68 -2.86
C GLY A 69 -2.45 5.73 -2.07
N ALA A 70 -1.32 5.90 -2.75
CA ALA A 70 -0.02 6.05 -2.11
C ALA A 70 0.09 7.35 -1.30
N VAL A 71 -0.44 8.46 -1.81
CA VAL A 71 -0.52 9.74 -1.08
C VAL A 71 -1.38 9.58 0.17
N VAL A 72 -2.60 9.03 0.04
CA VAL A 72 -3.54 8.85 1.15
C VAL A 72 -2.91 8.06 2.30
N MET A 73 -2.12 7.04 2.00
CA MET A 73 -1.54 6.12 2.99
C MET A 73 -0.09 6.44 3.35
N ASN A 74 0.50 7.53 2.83
CA ASN A 74 1.94 7.77 2.91
C ASN A 74 2.70 6.47 2.61
N ALA A 75 2.44 5.88 1.44
CA ALA A 75 2.98 4.58 1.09
C ALA A 75 4.51 4.57 1.12
N GLY A 76 5.07 3.51 1.65
CA GLY A 76 6.52 3.36 1.74
C GLY A 76 6.98 1.92 1.72
N ALA A 77 8.21 1.71 1.28
CA ALA A 77 8.91 0.44 1.26
C ALA A 77 10.43 0.68 1.24
N TYR A 78 11.20 -0.25 1.78
CA TYR A 78 12.67 -0.21 1.71
C TYR A 78 13.31 1.10 2.22
N GLY A 79 12.70 1.72 3.24
CA GLY A 79 13.18 2.98 3.82
C GLY A 79 12.77 4.25 3.07
N GLY A 80 12.11 4.13 1.91
CA GLY A 80 11.51 5.25 1.20
C GLY A 80 10.02 5.40 1.51
N GLU A 81 9.51 6.63 1.55
CA GLU A 81 8.11 6.98 1.79
C GLU A 81 7.69 8.18 0.94
N MET A 82 6.37 8.31 0.68
CA MET A 82 5.83 9.43 -0.10
C MET A 82 6.20 10.80 0.49
N VAL A 83 6.21 10.94 1.81
CA VAL A 83 6.58 12.20 2.49
C VAL A 83 7.95 12.73 2.11
N GLN A 84 8.87 11.88 1.69
CA GLN A 84 10.25 12.28 1.34
C GLN A 84 10.35 12.95 -0.04
N VAL A 85 9.36 12.77 -0.89
CA VAL A 85 9.38 13.21 -2.29
C VAL A 85 8.17 14.06 -2.69
N LEU A 86 7.09 14.00 -1.92
CA LEU A 86 5.86 14.72 -2.22
C LEU A 86 6.04 16.21 -1.93
N LYS A 87 5.69 17.06 -2.88
CA LYS A 87 5.75 18.54 -2.78
C LYS A 87 4.39 19.13 -2.48
N GLU A 88 3.38 18.72 -3.26
CA GLU A 88 2.02 19.20 -3.11
C GLU A 88 1.02 18.21 -3.72
N VAL A 89 -0.24 18.31 -3.33
CA VAL A 89 -1.33 17.45 -3.79
C VAL A 89 -2.58 18.27 -4.04
N THR A 90 -3.20 18.09 -5.18
CA THR A 90 -4.54 18.63 -5.48
C THR A 90 -5.58 17.60 -5.08
N VAL A 91 -6.52 18.03 -4.27
CA VAL A 91 -7.61 17.21 -3.72
C VAL A 91 -8.98 17.80 -4.02
N LEU A 92 -9.98 16.93 -4.08
CA LEU A 92 -11.39 17.28 -4.03
C LEU A 92 -11.88 17.06 -2.59
N THR A 93 -12.47 18.10 -1.99
CA THR A 93 -13.04 18.04 -0.63
C THR A 93 -14.45 17.44 -0.64
N LYS A 94 -15.01 17.17 0.54
CA LYS A 94 -16.40 16.70 0.70
C LYS A 94 -17.43 17.73 0.20
N GLU A 95 -17.10 19.00 0.32
CA GLU A 95 -17.93 20.12 -0.11
C GLU A 95 -17.88 20.35 -1.64
N GLY A 96 -17.05 19.57 -2.36
CA GLY A 96 -16.88 19.70 -3.81
C GLY A 96 -15.85 20.75 -4.22
N GLU A 97 -15.05 21.28 -3.30
CA GLU A 97 -14.00 22.25 -3.60
C GLU A 97 -12.71 21.55 -4.03
N ILE A 98 -12.02 22.12 -5.01
CA ILE A 98 -10.68 21.69 -5.40
C ILE A 98 -9.66 22.56 -4.66
N LYS A 99 -8.76 21.90 -3.92
CA LYS A 99 -7.70 22.57 -3.15
C LYS A 99 -6.35 21.93 -3.47
N THR A 100 -5.29 22.75 -3.47
CA THR A 100 -3.91 22.28 -3.48
C THR A 100 -3.35 22.42 -2.07
N LEU A 101 -2.86 21.30 -1.53
CA LEU A 101 -2.23 21.21 -0.21
C LEU A 101 -0.74 20.96 -0.39
N LYS A 102 0.09 21.69 0.35
CA LYS A 102 1.54 21.45 0.39
C LYS A 102 1.85 20.24 1.25
N ALA A 103 3.04 19.67 1.09
CA ALA A 103 3.46 18.47 1.82
C ALA A 103 3.33 18.62 3.34
N GLU A 104 3.62 19.80 3.89
CA GLU A 104 3.52 20.08 5.33
C GLU A 104 2.08 20.04 5.84
N GLU A 105 1.10 20.37 5.00
CA GLU A 105 -0.32 20.38 5.33
C GLU A 105 -0.95 18.97 5.29
N LEU A 106 -0.23 18.01 4.71
CA LEU A 106 -0.73 16.65 4.53
C LEU A 106 -0.59 15.78 5.79
N GLU A 107 0.14 16.22 6.82
CA GLU A 107 0.36 15.48 8.08
C GLU A 107 0.67 14.00 7.84
N LEU A 108 1.57 13.73 6.90
CA LEU A 108 1.92 12.38 6.47
C LEU A 108 2.61 11.61 7.60
N GLY A 109 2.05 10.50 7.99
CA GLY A 109 2.58 9.61 9.00
C GLY A 109 2.46 8.13 8.58
N TYR A 110 2.78 7.22 9.48
CA TYR A 110 2.69 5.79 9.19
C TYR A 110 1.25 5.36 8.88
N ARG A 111 0.99 5.04 7.62
CA ARG A 111 -0.34 4.65 7.09
C ARG A 111 -1.45 5.67 7.38
N THR A 112 -1.11 6.96 7.38
CA THR A 112 -2.07 8.06 7.60
C THR A 112 -1.67 9.32 6.86
N SER A 113 -2.67 10.18 6.63
CA SER A 113 -2.53 11.52 6.09
C SER A 113 -3.73 12.38 6.49
N ASN A 114 -3.59 13.70 6.34
CA ASN A 114 -4.69 14.65 6.45
C ASN A 114 -5.78 14.37 5.39
N VAL A 115 -5.38 13.93 4.20
CA VAL A 115 -6.31 13.51 3.13
C VAL A 115 -7.23 12.37 3.60
N LEU A 116 -6.67 11.37 4.29
CA LEU A 116 -7.44 10.26 4.86
C LEU A 116 -8.39 10.72 5.98
N LYS A 117 -7.89 11.56 6.89
CA LYS A 117 -8.65 12.05 8.05
C LYS A 117 -9.86 12.88 7.64
N ASN A 118 -9.71 13.70 6.60
CA ASN A 118 -10.78 14.58 6.09
C ASN A 118 -11.60 13.92 4.97
N GLU A 119 -11.28 12.68 4.60
CA GLU A 119 -11.96 11.94 3.51
C GLU A 119 -11.93 12.69 2.17
N TYR A 120 -10.84 13.39 1.88
CA TYR A 120 -10.62 14.01 0.59
C TYR A 120 -10.27 13.00 -0.49
N VAL A 121 -10.55 13.35 -1.74
CA VAL A 121 -10.17 12.54 -2.91
C VAL A 121 -8.96 13.18 -3.58
N VAL A 122 -7.86 12.43 -3.68
CA VAL A 122 -6.68 12.88 -4.42
C VAL A 122 -7.01 12.93 -5.91
N LEU A 123 -6.73 14.05 -6.55
CA LEU A 123 -6.84 14.21 -7.99
C LEU A 123 -5.48 14.06 -8.67
N GLU A 124 -4.48 14.81 -8.22
CA GLU A 124 -3.09 14.72 -8.69
C GLU A 124 -2.12 15.17 -7.61
N GLY A 125 -0.84 14.94 -7.81
CA GLY A 125 0.20 15.48 -6.94
C GLY A 125 1.51 15.68 -7.67
N VAL A 126 2.38 16.48 -7.07
CA VAL A 126 3.71 16.79 -7.56
C VAL A 126 4.73 16.10 -6.66
N ILE A 127 5.60 15.28 -7.24
CA ILE A 127 6.78 14.76 -6.56
C ILE A 127 8.03 15.47 -7.08
N ALA A 128 8.92 15.87 -6.17
CA ALA A 128 10.20 16.50 -6.48
C ALA A 128 11.33 15.49 -6.24
N LEU A 129 12.07 15.20 -7.29
CA LEU A 129 13.13 14.20 -7.30
C LEU A 129 14.49 14.87 -7.56
N LYS A 130 15.56 14.07 -7.59
CA LYS A 130 16.91 14.57 -7.85
C LYS A 130 17.47 13.93 -9.12
N LYS A 131 18.32 14.63 -9.85
CA LYS A 131 19.08 14.01 -10.93
C LYS A 131 20.01 12.93 -10.35
N GLY A 132 20.09 11.80 -11.04
CA GLY A 132 20.88 10.64 -10.66
C GLY A 132 21.45 9.93 -11.88
N ASN A 133 22.13 8.83 -11.63
CA ASN A 133 22.64 7.96 -12.68
C ASN A 133 21.60 6.89 -13.01
N LYS A 134 21.26 6.72 -14.27
CA LYS A 134 20.20 5.80 -14.76
C LYS A 134 20.48 4.35 -14.40
N GLU A 135 21.74 3.93 -14.51
CA GLU A 135 22.17 2.57 -14.21
C GLU A 135 22.04 2.27 -12.72
N GLU A 136 22.40 3.23 -11.85
CA GLU A 136 22.26 3.09 -10.39
C GLU A 136 20.79 3.06 -9.96
N ILE A 137 19.95 3.94 -10.53
CA ILE A 137 18.51 3.96 -10.27
C ILE A 137 17.90 2.60 -10.67
N LYS A 138 18.24 2.11 -11.87
CA LYS A 138 17.76 0.83 -12.36
C LYS A 138 18.23 -0.33 -11.48
N ALA A 139 19.50 -0.37 -11.11
CA ALA A 139 20.06 -1.41 -10.24
C ALA A 139 19.32 -1.46 -8.90
N LYS A 140 19.00 -0.31 -8.31
CA LYS A 140 18.26 -0.20 -7.05
C LYS A 140 16.80 -0.66 -7.20
N MET A 141 16.14 -0.32 -8.30
CA MET A 141 14.79 -0.82 -8.60
C MET A 141 14.80 -2.35 -8.76
N ASP A 142 15.77 -2.90 -9.47
CA ASP A 142 15.92 -4.35 -9.67
C ASP A 142 16.22 -5.08 -8.34
N GLU A 143 17.05 -4.51 -7.48
CA GLU A 143 17.31 -5.02 -6.12
C GLU A 143 16.02 -5.10 -5.30
N TYR A 144 15.22 -4.04 -5.28
CA TYR A 144 13.94 -4.03 -4.55
C TYR A 144 12.92 -5.00 -5.13
N ALA A 145 12.87 -5.12 -6.47
CA ALA A 145 12.02 -6.10 -7.14
C ALA A 145 12.41 -7.54 -6.78
N LEU A 146 13.71 -7.85 -6.78
CA LEU A 146 14.23 -9.15 -6.38
C LEU A 146 13.94 -9.45 -4.90
N ALA A 147 14.21 -8.49 -4.01
CA ALA A 147 13.92 -8.64 -2.58
C ALA A 147 12.43 -8.92 -2.32
N ARG A 148 11.53 -8.26 -3.06
CA ARG A 148 10.08 -8.50 -2.99
C ARG A 148 9.72 -9.90 -3.46
N LYS A 149 10.20 -10.30 -4.63
CA LYS A 149 9.97 -11.64 -5.19
C LYS A 149 10.46 -12.75 -4.27
N THR A 150 11.61 -12.54 -3.64
CA THR A 150 12.22 -13.53 -2.73
C THR A 150 11.47 -13.62 -1.40
N LYS A 151 11.04 -12.50 -0.82
CA LYS A 151 10.51 -12.43 0.54
C LYS A 151 8.98 -12.47 0.65
N GLN A 152 8.25 -12.13 -0.42
CA GLN A 152 6.77 -12.06 -0.38
C GLN A 152 6.12 -13.21 -1.14
N PRO A 153 4.93 -13.68 -0.73
CA PRO A 153 4.21 -14.80 -1.36
C PRO A 153 3.43 -14.34 -2.61
N LEU A 154 4.17 -13.83 -3.63
CA LEU A 154 3.57 -13.25 -4.83
C LEU A 154 2.85 -14.28 -5.72
N GLU A 155 3.07 -15.56 -5.47
CA GLU A 155 2.43 -16.69 -6.13
C GLU A 155 0.98 -16.94 -5.69
N TYR A 156 0.56 -16.31 -4.60
CA TYR A 156 -0.80 -16.44 -4.08
C TYR A 156 -1.51 -15.08 -4.01
N PRO A 157 -2.84 -15.04 -4.25
CA PRO A 157 -3.62 -13.86 -3.98
C PRO A 157 -3.54 -13.45 -2.49
N SER A 158 -3.29 -12.18 -2.24
CA SER A 158 -3.27 -11.62 -0.90
C SER A 158 -3.58 -10.12 -0.92
N ALA A 159 -3.96 -9.56 0.21
CA ALA A 159 -4.16 -8.13 0.41
C ALA A 159 -2.87 -7.40 0.88
N GLY A 160 -1.70 -8.01 0.70
CA GLY A 160 -0.43 -7.48 1.20
C GLY A 160 -0.19 -7.81 2.68
N SER A 161 0.54 -6.96 3.39
CA SER A 161 0.69 -7.07 4.84
C SER A 161 -0.66 -6.90 5.52
N THR A 162 -1.07 -7.91 6.29
CA THR A 162 -2.40 -7.96 6.89
C THR A 162 -2.52 -7.07 8.12
N PHE A 163 -1.43 -6.86 8.84
CA PHE A 163 -1.41 -6.10 10.09
C PHE A 163 -0.47 -4.91 10.01
N LYS A 164 -0.87 -3.81 10.63
CA LYS A 164 0.01 -2.68 10.89
C LYS A 164 1.17 -3.11 11.79
N ARG A 165 2.27 -2.39 11.70
CA ARG A 165 3.43 -2.61 12.56
C ARG A 165 3.10 -2.09 13.97
N PRO A 166 3.05 -2.94 15.02
CA PRO A 166 2.87 -2.47 16.39
C PRO A 166 4.11 -1.69 16.85
N GLU A 167 3.92 -0.76 17.76
CA GLU A 167 5.01 0.02 18.34
C GLU A 167 6.04 -0.90 19.02
N GLY A 168 7.31 -0.72 18.66
CA GLY A 168 8.42 -1.54 19.18
C GLY A 168 8.54 -2.95 18.60
N TYR A 169 7.62 -3.39 17.71
CA TYR A 169 7.59 -4.75 17.18
C TYR A 169 7.49 -4.80 15.66
N PHE A 170 7.73 -5.98 15.10
CA PHE A 170 7.42 -6.31 13.71
C PHE A 170 6.27 -7.31 13.67
N ALA A 171 5.16 -6.97 13.01
CA ALA A 171 3.96 -7.81 12.95
C ALA A 171 4.25 -9.25 12.48
N GLY A 172 4.99 -9.40 11.38
CA GLY A 172 5.36 -10.73 10.86
C GLY A 172 6.22 -11.54 11.83
N LYS A 173 7.10 -10.90 12.61
CA LYS A 173 7.92 -11.56 13.64
C LYS A 173 7.07 -12.07 14.79
N LEU A 174 6.15 -11.25 15.31
CA LEU A 174 5.21 -11.67 16.37
C LEU A 174 4.37 -12.87 15.94
N ILE A 175 3.83 -12.83 14.72
CA ILE A 175 3.02 -13.93 14.18
C ILE A 175 3.86 -15.22 14.04
N GLN A 176 5.09 -15.09 13.58
CA GLN A 176 6.02 -16.22 13.48
C GLN A 176 6.37 -16.79 14.86
N ASP A 177 6.70 -15.94 15.82
CA ASP A 177 7.07 -16.34 17.18
C ASP A 177 5.87 -16.94 17.94
N ALA A 178 4.65 -16.54 17.59
CA ALA A 178 3.41 -17.19 18.06
C ALA A 178 3.17 -18.58 17.47
N GLY A 179 4.07 -19.07 16.60
CA GLY A 179 3.91 -20.38 15.94
C GLY A 179 2.80 -20.43 14.89
N LEU A 180 2.38 -19.27 14.35
CA LEU A 180 1.24 -19.17 13.45
C LEU A 180 1.60 -19.25 11.96
N LYS A 181 2.87 -19.46 11.63
CA LYS A 181 3.30 -19.66 10.25
C LYS A 181 2.61 -20.89 9.67
N GLY A 182 1.90 -20.74 8.54
CA GLY A 182 1.12 -21.82 7.93
C GLY A 182 -0.24 -22.07 8.58
N TYR A 183 -0.62 -21.35 9.65
CA TYR A 183 -1.95 -21.46 10.28
C TYR A 183 -3.04 -21.15 9.27
N GLN A 184 -4.10 -21.98 9.24
CA GLN A 184 -5.11 -21.95 8.18
C GLN A 184 -6.53 -21.99 8.76
N VAL A 185 -7.43 -21.24 8.12
CA VAL A 185 -8.89 -21.30 8.34
C VAL A 185 -9.54 -21.36 6.95
N GLY A 186 -10.27 -22.45 6.65
CA GLY A 186 -10.70 -22.71 5.28
C GLY A 186 -9.50 -22.68 4.31
N ASP A 187 -9.58 -21.93 3.22
CA ASP A 187 -8.47 -21.71 2.28
C ASP A 187 -7.66 -20.44 2.56
N ALA A 188 -7.96 -19.69 3.63
CA ALA A 188 -7.13 -18.58 4.10
C ALA A 188 -5.98 -19.10 4.96
N GLN A 189 -4.74 -18.66 4.69
CA GLN A 189 -3.54 -19.14 5.38
C GLN A 189 -2.58 -18.00 5.72
N VAL A 190 -1.96 -18.05 6.90
CA VAL A 190 -0.76 -17.27 7.19
C VAL A 190 0.38 -17.81 6.33
N SER A 191 0.94 -16.97 5.46
CA SER A 191 1.97 -17.40 4.52
C SER A 191 3.19 -18.01 5.23
N GLU A 192 3.63 -19.15 4.74
CA GLU A 192 4.87 -19.78 5.17
C GLU A 192 6.11 -19.02 4.74
N LYS A 193 6.02 -18.23 3.66
CA LYS A 193 7.12 -17.42 3.15
C LYS A 193 7.29 -16.12 3.92
N HIS A 194 6.17 -15.47 4.31
CA HIS A 194 6.18 -14.21 5.08
C HIS A 194 4.96 -14.15 6.00
N SER A 195 5.17 -14.34 7.30
CA SER A 195 4.08 -14.46 8.29
C SER A 195 3.20 -13.21 8.45
N GLY A 196 3.62 -12.05 7.95
CA GLY A 196 2.80 -10.83 7.91
C GLY A 196 1.71 -10.85 6.83
N PHE A 197 1.69 -11.87 5.95
CA PHE A 197 0.74 -11.99 4.84
C PHE A 197 -0.27 -13.10 5.12
N VAL A 198 -1.55 -12.79 4.92
CA VAL A 198 -2.61 -13.79 4.77
C VAL A 198 -2.84 -14.01 3.27
N ILE A 199 -2.73 -15.25 2.84
CA ILE A 199 -2.86 -15.67 1.43
C ILE A 199 -4.14 -16.48 1.24
N ASN A 200 -4.68 -16.43 0.02
CA ASN A 200 -5.76 -17.32 -0.40
C ASN A 200 -5.16 -18.52 -1.15
N ARG A 201 -5.31 -19.72 -0.61
CA ARG A 201 -4.80 -20.98 -1.18
C ARG A 201 -5.70 -21.54 -2.30
N GLY A 202 -6.92 -21.00 -2.42
CA GLY A 202 -7.88 -21.48 -3.40
C GLY A 202 -9.20 -20.69 -3.35
N ASN A 203 -10.12 -21.11 -2.53
CA ASN A 203 -11.47 -20.58 -2.44
C ASN A 203 -11.79 -19.96 -1.07
N ALA A 204 -10.80 -19.31 -0.42
CA ALA A 204 -11.03 -18.65 0.86
C ALA A 204 -12.18 -17.65 0.77
N THR A 205 -13.12 -17.75 1.70
CA THR A 205 -14.19 -16.77 1.87
C THR A 205 -13.70 -15.56 2.67
N ALA A 206 -14.44 -14.45 2.59
CA ALA A 206 -14.17 -13.30 3.46
C ALA A 206 -14.27 -13.67 4.95
N SER A 207 -15.18 -14.57 5.30
CA SER A 207 -15.32 -15.08 6.67
C SER A 207 -14.10 -15.86 7.13
N ASP A 208 -13.51 -16.70 6.27
CA ASP A 208 -12.27 -17.44 6.59
C ASP A 208 -11.12 -16.48 6.87
N VAL A 209 -10.95 -15.47 6.02
CA VAL A 209 -9.91 -14.44 6.21
C VAL A 209 -10.13 -13.66 7.51
N MET A 210 -11.38 -13.29 7.82
CA MET A 210 -11.70 -12.55 9.04
C MET A 210 -11.52 -13.40 10.29
N GLN A 211 -11.91 -14.66 10.26
CA GLN A 211 -11.67 -15.59 11.38
C GLN A 211 -10.18 -15.78 11.62
N LEU A 212 -9.39 -16.01 10.55
CA LEU A 212 -7.95 -16.14 10.65
C LEU A 212 -7.30 -14.87 11.23
N ILE A 213 -7.73 -13.67 10.81
CA ILE A 213 -7.26 -12.41 11.39
C ILE A 213 -7.58 -12.32 12.89
N SER A 214 -8.78 -12.74 13.31
CA SER A 214 -9.15 -12.76 14.73
C SER A 214 -8.27 -13.72 15.52
N ASP A 215 -8.11 -14.94 15.05
CA ASP A 215 -7.29 -15.97 15.71
C ASP A 215 -5.83 -15.52 15.88
N VAL A 216 -5.25 -14.88 14.85
CA VAL A 216 -3.89 -14.32 14.92
C VAL A 216 -3.80 -13.23 15.98
N LYS A 217 -4.78 -12.30 16.04
CA LYS A 217 -4.82 -11.24 17.05
C LYS A 217 -4.88 -11.82 18.47
N ASP A 218 -5.77 -12.78 18.68
CA ASP A 218 -6.02 -13.35 19.99
C ASP A 218 -4.77 -14.12 20.49
N LYS A 219 -4.18 -14.95 19.64
CA LYS A 219 -2.97 -15.72 19.98
C LYS A 219 -1.75 -14.83 20.24
N VAL A 220 -1.54 -13.78 19.42
CA VAL A 220 -0.44 -12.82 19.66
C VAL A 220 -0.66 -12.04 20.94
N LYS A 221 -1.90 -11.62 21.22
CA LYS A 221 -2.24 -10.92 22.46
C LYS A 221 -2.06 -11.81 23.69
N GLU A 222 -2.48 -13.07 23.61
CA GLU A 222 -2.32 -14.04 24.70
C GLU A 222 -0.84 -14.29 25.03
N GLN A 223 0.00 -14.48 24.01
CA GLN A 223 1.40 -14.85 24.21
C GLN A 223 2.33 -13.67 24.53
N PHE A 224 2.07 -12.50 23.94
CA PHE A 224 2.97 -11.35 24.02
C PHE A 224 2.36 -10.09 24.62
N GLY A 225 1.05 -10.09 24.94
CA GLY A 225 0.35 -8.90 25.42
C GLY A 225 0.16 -7.80 24.36
N VAL A 226 0.56 -8.03 23.11
CA VAL A 226 0.55 -7.05 22.02
C VAL A 226 -0.77 -7.10 21.27
N THR A 227 -1.44 -5.96 21.13
CA THR A 227 -2.65 -5.85 20.31
C THR A 227 -2.29 -5.58 18.86
N MET A 228 -2.72 -6.48 17.96
CA MET A 228 -2.50 -6.37 16.52
C MET A 228 -3.66 -5.60 15.87
N GLU A 229 -3.35 -4.59 15.07
CA GLU A 229 -4.33 -3.82 14.30
C GLU A 229 -4.28 -4.25 12.82
N PRO A 230 -5.41 -4.70 12.21
CA PRO A 230 -5.43 -5.02 10.79
C PRO A 230 -5.23 -3.77 9.91
N GLU A 231 -4.44 -3.89 8.86
CA GLU A 231 -4.31 -2.87 7.80
C GLU A 231 -5.42 -3.06 6.75
N VAL A 232 -5.92 -4.29 6.61
CA VAL A 232 -7.01 -4.64 5.70
C VAL A 232 -8.33 -4.03 6.18
N LYS A 233 -8.98 -3.25 5.30
CA LYS A 233 -10.28 -2.62 5.58
C LYS A 233 -11.41 -3.52 5.12
N ARG A 234 -12.40 -3.72 5.98
CA ARG A 234 -13.66 -4.39 5.62
C ARG A 234 -14.59 -3.40 4.93
N VAL A 235 -15.16 -3.83 3.80
CA VAL A 235 -16.12 -3.03 3.02
C VAL A 235 -17.30 -3.91 2.66
N GLY A 236 -18.51 -3.52 3.04
CA GLY A 236 -19.75 -4.29 2.82
C GLY A 236 -20.41 -4.75 4.11
N ARG A 237 -21.48 -5.54 3.94
CA ARG A 237 -22.19 -6.21 5.06
C ARG A 237 -21.58 -7.61 5.27
N PHE A 238 -21.31 -7.96 6.51
CA PHE A 238 -20.76 -9.25 6.95
C PHE A 238 -21.65 -9.85 8.02
#